data_8572ed92c2a5fd6334d60745fe3538e7
#
_entry.id   8572ed92c2a5fd6334d60745fe3538e7
#
_cell.length_a   1.000
_cell.length_b   1.000
_cell.length_c   1.000
_cell.angle_alpha   90.00
_cell.angle_beta   90.00
_cell.angle_gamma   90.00
#
_symmetry.space_group_name_H-M   'P 1'
#
loop_
_entity.id
_entity.type
_entity.pdbx_description
1 polymer ?
#
loop_
_entity_poly.entity_id
_entity_poly.type
_entity_poly.pdbx_seq_one_letter_code
_entity_poly.pdbx_strand_id
1 'polypeptide(L)'
;MRFDQRIVMVTGAAGHLGRAVAKAFEDLGASLVLLDTRSEKPGSHLFIQVDLRDADSVQRAADQAFERFGRIDVLCNIAGAFRMGAPLHETKSADWDFLFDVNARSVLHTARAVVPSMIRNGSGKIVNVGAYAAQKGAAAMGAYVASKSAVIRITETMAAELREKNINVNCVLPTIIDTPDNRAAMPKADPRRWVSTQDLAAVIVFLASDTARALHGAAIPVSGLS
;
A
#
# COMPACT_ATOMS: atom_id res chain seq x y z
N MET A 1 9.19 -5.24 -18.17
CA MET A 1 8.19 -5.90 -17.29
C MET A 1 6.84 -5.82 -17.99
N ARG A 2 6.03 -6.89 -17.95
CA ARG A 2 4.66 -6.90 -18.45
C ARG A 2 3.77 -7.56 -17.40
N PHE A 3 2.51 -7.15 -17.33
CA PHE A 3 1.52 -7.67 -16.40
C PHE A 3 0.26 -8.15 -17.13
N ASP A 4 0.40 -8.53 -18.40
CA ASP A 4 -0.72 -9.09 -19.16
C ASP A 4 -1.33 -10.28 -18.41
N GLN A 5 -2.65 -10.33 -18.34
CA GLN A 5 -3.43 -11.34 -17.62
C GLN A 5 -3.20 -11.39 -16.09
N ARG A 6 -2.45 -10.43 -15.50
CA ARG A 6 -2.32 -10.30 -14.05
C ARG A 6 -3.43 -9.42 -13.49
N ILE A 7 -4.00 -9.85 -12.40
CA ILE A 7 -5.01 -9.09 -11.64
C ILE A 7 -4.32 -8.39 -10.49
N VAL A 8 -4.35 -7.06 -10.51
CA VAL A 8 -3.69 -6.21 -9.51
C VAL A 8 -4.75 -5.47 -8.68
N MET A 9 -4.77 -5.72 -7.39
CA MET A 9 -5.60 -5.01 -6.44
C MET A 9 -4.80 -3.86 -5.81
N VAL A 10 -5.34 -2.64 -5.86
CA VAL A 10 -4.73 -1.42 -5.33
C VAL A 10 -5.66 -0.77 -4.33
N THR A 11 -5.22 -0.62 -3.08
CA THR A 11 -5.97 0.11 -2.04
C THR A 11 -5.60 1.59 -2.04
N GLY A 12 -6.53 2.48 -1.63
CA GLY A 12 -6.30 3.93 -1.69
C GLY A 12 -6.17 4.44 -3.13
N ALA A 13 -6.86 3.77 -4.07
CA ALA A 13 -6.70 3.94 -5.51
C ALA A 13 -7.08 5.34 -6.01
N ALA A 14 -7.99 6.05 -5.34
CA ALA A 14 -8.38 7.41 -5.69
C ALA A 14 -7.41 8.48 -5.14
N GLY A 15 -6.40 8.10 -4.34
CA GLY A 15 -5.32 8.99 -3.87
C GLY A 15 -4.27 9.28 -4.94
N HIS A 16 -3.40 10.26 -4.71
CA HIS A 16 -2.37 10.65 -5.69
C HIS A 16 -1.40 9.49 -6.02
N LEU A 17 -0.89 8.81 -5.00
CA LEU A 17 -0.03 7.64 -5.21
C LEU A 17 -0.82 6.45 -5.79
N GLY A 18 -2.03 6.18 -5.29
CA GLY A 18 -2.86 5.09 -5.79
C GLY A 18 -3.16 5.21 -7.28
N ARG A 19 -3.48 6.42 -7.77
CA ARG A 19 -3.67 6.69 -9.20
C ARG A 19 -2.40 6.45 -10.01
N ALA A 20 -1.24 6.90 -9.52
CA ALA A 20 0.03 6.68 -10.21
C ALA A 20 0.39 5.19 -10.28
N VAL A 21 0.16 4.43 -9.21
CA VAL A 21 0.36 2.97 -9.18
C VAL A 21 -0.61 2.26 -10.12
N ALA A 22 -1.90 2.59 -10.06
CA ALA A 22 -2.91 2.02 -10.96
C ALA A 22 -2.55 2.26 -12.44
N LYS A 23 -2.19 3.51 -12.79
CA LYS A 23 -1.77 3.87 -14.15
C LYS A 23 -0.52 3.10 -14.59
N ALA A 24 0.48 2.96 -13.72
CA ALA A 24 1.70 2.22 -14.05
C ALA A 24 1.43 0.74 -14.36
N PHE A 25 0.52 0.09 -13.62
CA PHE A 25 0.12 -1.29 -13.92
C PHE A 25 -0.76 -1.40 -15.17
N GLU A 26 -1.69 -0.45 -15.37
CA GLU A 26 -2.51 -0.37 -16.59
C GLU A 26 -1.64 -0.30 -17.84
N ASP A 27 -0.63 0.58 -17.86
CA ASP A 27 0.29 0.75 -18.99
C ASP A 27 1.12 -0.52 -19.28
N LEU A 28 1.20 -1.43 -18.32
CA LEU A 28 1.87 -2.72 -18.45
C LEU A 28 0.92 -3.89 -18.74
N GLY A 29 -0.37 -3.60 -18.99
CA GLY A 29 -1.37 -4.58 -19.42
C GLY A 29 -2.11 -5.30 -18.30
N ALA A 30 -2.02 -4.84 -17.05
CA ALA A 30 -2.75 -5.45 -15.93
C ALA A 30 -4.25 -5.16 -15.97
N SER A 31 -5.06 -6.10 -15.47
CA SER A 31 -6.44 -5.83 -15.06
C SER A 31 -6.46 -5.35 -13.61
N LEU A 32 -7.24 -4.30 -13.33
CA LEU A 32 -7.18 -3.65 -12.02
C LEU A 32 -8.46 -3.84 -11.20
N VAL A 33 -8.26 -4.03 -9.88
CA VAL A 33 -9.26 -3.92 -8.83
C VAL A 33 -8.86 -2.73 -7.96
N LEU A 34 -9.65 -1.68 -7.99
CA LEU A 34 -9.34 -0.40 -7.35
C LEU A 34 -10.23 -0.20 -6.13
N LEU A 35 -9.62 -0.08 -4.96
CA LEU A 35 -10.31 0.04 -3.67
C LEU A 35 -10.08 1.43 -3.08
N ASP A 36 -11.16 2.14 -2.72
CA ASP A 36 -11.08 3.43 -2.00
C ASP A 36 -12.37 3.67 -1.20
N THR A 37 -12.34 4.56 -0.23
CA THR A 37 -13.54 5.04 0.48
C THR A 37 -14.39 5.98 -0.38
N ARG A 38 -13.80 6.63 -1.37
CA ARG A 38 -14.50 7.47 -2.35
C ARG A 38 -15.09 6.60 -3.44
N SER A 39 -16.24 7.00 -3.98
CA SER A 39 -16.79 6.40 -5.19
C SER A 39 -16.19 7.05 -6.44
N GLU A 40 -15.90 6.27 -7.47
CA GLU A 40 -15.56 6.78 -8.80
C GLU A 40 -16.56 6.30 -9.84
N LYS A 41 -16.63 7.01 -10.96
CA LYS A 41 -17.49 6.59 -12.08
C LYS A 41 -17.00 5.25 -12.63
N PRO A 42 -17.91 4.36 -13.06
CA PRO A 42 -17.53 3.12 -13.73
C PRO A 42 -16.60 3.40 -14.91
N GLY A 43 -15.52 2.65 -14.99
CA GLY A 43 -14.53 2.71 -16.06
C GLY A 43 -14.18 1.31 -16.57
N SER A 44 -13.02 1.16 -17.21
CA SER A 44 -12.51 -0.13 -17.69
C SER A 44 -12.13 -1.09 -16.56
N HIS A 45 -11.87 -0.56 -15.36
CA HIS A 45 -11.42 -1.31 -14.19
C HIS A 45 -12.56 -1.58 -13.21
N LEU A 46 -12.39 -2.60 -12.36
CA LEU A 46 -13.31 -2.86 -11.25
C LEU A 46 -12.99 -1.90 -10.11
N PHE A 47 -13.80 -0.85 -9.94
CA PHE A 47 -13.70 0.06 -8.81
C PHE A 47 -14.73 -0.35 -7.74
N ILE A 48 -14.27 -0.53 -6.49
CA ILE A 48 -15.12 -0.92 -5.36
C ILE A 48 -14.93 0.10 -4.23
N GLN A 49 -16.04 0.70 -3.80
CA GLN A 49 -16.03 1.56 -2.61
C GLN A 49 -15.94 0.70 -1.35
N VAL A 50 -14.94 0.93 -0.51
CA VAL A 50 -14.64 0.11 0.66
C VAL A 50 -14.01 0.92 1.79
N ASP A 51 -14.42 0.68 3.03
CA ASP A 51 -13.68 1.10 4.21
C ASP A 51 -12.75 -0.04 4.65
N LEU A 52 -11.45 0.17 4.51
CA LEU A 52 -10.44 -0.84 4.88
C LEU A 52 -10.33 -1.10 6.39
N ARG A 53 -10.97 -0.27 7.21
CA ARG A 53 -11.05 -0.48 8.66
C ARG A 53 -12.11 -1.52 9.04
N ASP A 54 -13.05 -1.80 8.15
CA ASP A 54 -14.08 -2.82 8.29
C ASP A 54 -13.67 -4.10 7.55
N ALA A 55 -13.36 -5.16 8.32
CA ALA A 55 -12.92 -6.45 7.79
C ALA A 55 -13.95 -7.09 6.85
N ASP A 56 -15.24 -6.98 7.18
CA ASP A 56 -16.32 -7.56 6.36
C ASP A 56 -16.49 -6.79 5.06
N SER A 57 -16.32 -5.47 5.07
CA SER A 57 -16.30 -4.65 3.85
C SER A 57 -15.15 -5.06 2.92
N VAL A 58 -13.95 -5.29 3.47
CA VAL A 58 -12.78 -5.76 2.71
C VAL A 58 -13.01 -7.16 2.15
N GLN A 59 -13.60 -8.08 2.93
CA GLN A 59 -13.91 -9.43 2.45
C GLN A 59 -14.89 -9.37 1.28
N ARG A 60 -16.00 -8.63 1.39
CA ARG A 60 -16.96 -8.45 0.30
C ARG A 60 -16.32 -7.85 -0.97
N ALA A 61 -15.38 -6.92 -0.81
CA ALA A 61 -14.65 -6.35 -1.95
C ALA A 61 -13.74 -7.40 -2.63
N ALA A 62 -13.07 -8.24 -1.85
CA ALA A 62 -12.27 -9.33 -2.39
C ALA A 62 -13.16 -10.37 -3.11
N ASP A 63 -14.30 -10.73 -2.54
CA ASP A 63 -15.26 -11.67 -3.15
C ASP A 63 -15.74 -11.17 -4.52
N GLN A 64 -16.11 -9.89 -4.65
CA GLN A 64 -16.45 -9.28 -5.94
C GLN A 64 -15.29 -9.36 -6.96
N ALA A 65 -14.05 -9.17 -6.50
CA ALA A 65 -12.88 -9.31 -7.37
C ALA A 65 -12.69 -10.77 -7.83
N PHE A 66 -12.90 -11.74 -6.94
CA PHE A 66 -12.82 -13.17 -7.27
C PHE A 66 -13.96 -13.61 -8.20
N GLU A 67 -15.18 -13.12 -8.00
CA GLU A 67 -16.31 -13.37 -8.91
C GLU A 67 -16.00 -12.89 -10.33
N ARG A 68 -15.37 -11.72 -10.47
CA ARG A 68 -15.07 -11.13 -11.77
C ARG A 68 -13.85 -11.74 -12.46
N PHE A 69 -12.79 -12.03 -11.73
CA PHE A 69 -11.47 -12.36 -12.29
C PHE A 69 -10.95 -13.75 -11.89
N GLY A 70 -11.58 -14.40 -10.92
CA GLY A 70 -11.17 -15.72 -10.41
C GLY A 70 -9.94 -15.71 -9.52
N ARG A 71 -9.11 -14.66 -9.58
CA ARG A 71 -7.83 -14.57 -8.86
C ARG A 71 -7.40 -13.12 -8.58
N ILE A 72 -6.46 -12.96 -7.69
CA ILE A 72 -5.68 -11.73 -7.48
C ILE A 72 -4.21 -12.15 -7.46
N ASP A 73 -3.40 -11.59 -8.35
CA ASP A 73 -1.97 -11.91 -8.48
C ASP A 73 -1.08 -10.96 -7.68
N VAL A 74 -1.50 -9.69 -7.58
CA VAL A 74 -0.76 -8.63 -6.90
C VAL A 74 -1.70 -7.87 -5.97
N LEU A 75 -1.26 -7.64 -4.73
CA LEU A 75 -1.92 -6.76 -3.76
C LEU A 75 -0.98 -5.60 -3.43
N CYS A 76 -1.41 -4.37 -3.75
CA CYS A 76 -0.71 -3.14 -3.40
C CYS A 76 -1.46 -2.41 -2.29
N ASN A 77 -0.96 -2.46 -1.06
CA ASN A 77 -1.50 -1.74 0.09
C ASN A 77 -0.96 -0.32 0.10
N ILE A 78 -1.64 0.57 -0.64
CA ILE A 78 -1.24 1.98 -0.81
C ILE A 78 -1.96 2.89 0.19
N ALA A 79 -3.17 2.52 0.61
CA ALA A 79 -3.95 3.30 1.57
C ALA A 79 -3.16 3.58 2.85
N GLY A 80 -3.28 4.79 3.36
CA GLY A 80 -2.64 5.20 4.59
C GLY A 80 -2.99 6.65 4.93
N ALA A 81 -2.72 7.01 6.18
CA ALA A 81 -2.94 8.36 6.68
C ALA A 81 -1.72 8.85 7.46
N PHE A 82 -1.54 10.17 7.46
CA PHE A 82 -0.52 10.87 8.22
C PHE A 82 -1.18 11.85 9.18
N ARG A 83 -0.74 11.87 10.43
CA ARG A 83 -1.04 12.89 11.43
C ARG A 83 0.18 13.13 12.29
N MET A 84 0.40 14.39 12.65
CA MET A 84 1.46 14.80 13.57
C MET A 84 0.97 15.99 14.41
N GLY A 85 1.68 16.32 15.49
CA GLY A 85 1.45 17.54 16.26
C GLY A 85 1.67 17.37 17.76
N ALA A 86 0.97 16.47 18.44
CA ALA A 86 1.09 16.29 19.89
C ALA A 86 2.33 15.46 20.29
N PRO A 87 2.98 15.74 21.42
CA PRO A 87 3.88 14.81 22.09
C PRO A 87 3.18 13.47 22.34
N LEU A 88 3.94 12.37 22.41
CA LEU A 88 3.35 11.03 22.51
C LEU A 88 2.42 10.88 23.71
N HIS A 89 2.78 11.40 24.89
CA HIS A 89 1.98 11.32 26.11
C HIS A 89 0.69 12.17 26.08
N GLU A 90 0.55 13.07 25.11
CA GLU A 90 -0.65 13.87 24.88
C GLU A 90 -1.46 13.40 23.67
N THR A 91 -1.00 12.35 22.98
CA THR A 91 -1.70 11.81 21.80
C THR A 91 -3.06 11.26 22.20
N LYS A 92 -4.12 11.77 21.58
CA LYS A 92 -5.48 11.30 21.83
C LYS A 92 -5.65 9.85 21.36
N SER A 93 -6.36 9.02 22.15
CA SER A 93 -6.65 7.63 21.77
C SER A 93 -7.29 7.54 20.39
N ALA A 94 -8.21 8.45 20.06
CA ALA A 94 -8.85 8.47 18.73
C ALA A 94 -7.87 8.69 17.56
N ASP A 95 -6.80 9.47 17.74
CA ASP A 95 -5.77 9.65 16.71
C ASP A 95 -4.85 8.43 16.61
N TRP A 96 -4.54 7.83 17.76
CA TRP A 96 -3.80 6.57 17.82
C TRP A 96 -4.54 5.45 17.09
N ASP A 97 -5.81 5.21 17.48
CA ASP A 97 -6.65 4.15 16.93
C ASP A 97 -6.86 4.36 15.42
N PHE A 98 -7.16 5.60 14.99
CA PHE A 98 -7.33 5.92 13.58
C PHE A 98 -6.08 5.59 12.75
N LEU A 99 -4.88 5.97 13.22
CA LEU A 99 -3.65 5.72 12.49
C LEU A 99 -3.30 4.23 12.43
N PHE A 100 -3.52 3.50 13.52
CA PHE A 100 -3.33 2.05 13.52
C PHE A 100 -4.34 1.33 12.64
N ASP A 101 -5.61 1.74 12.66
CA ASP A 101 -6.65 1.14 11.83
C ASP A 101 -6.38 1.36 10.34
N VAL A 102 -6.07 2.60 9.95
CA VAL A 102 -5.84 2.92 8.53
C VAL A 102 -4.50 2.40 8.02
N ASN A 103 -3.41 2.49 8.80
CA ASN A 103 -2.08 2.14 8.32
C ASN A 103 -1.72 0.66 8.50
N ALA A 104 -2.07 0.04 9.63
CA ALA A 104 -1.63 -1.31 9.98
C ALA A 104 -2.75 -2.35 9.89
N ARG A 105 -3.91 -2.09 10.52
CA ARG A 105 -5.03 -3.04 10.55
C ARG A 105 -5.61 -3.26 9.15
N SER A 106 -5.68 -2.23 8.31
CA SER A 106 -6.08 -2.35 6.91
C SER A 106 -5.24 -3.36 6.13
N VAL A 107 -3.91 -3.41 6.36
CA VAL A 107 -3.01 -4.39 5.74
C VAL A 107 -3.35 -5.82 6.20
N LEU A 108 -3.69 -6.00 7.48
CA LEU A 108 -4.14 -7.29 8.00
C LEU A 108 -5.46 -7.72 7.34
N HIS A 109 -6.44 -6.80 7.21
CA HIS A 109 -7.74 -7.11 6.61
C HIS A 109 -7.59 -7.54 5.14
N THR A 110 -6.82 -6.79 4.34
CA THR A 110 -6.57 -7.14 2.94
C THR A 110 -5.79 -8.44 2.80
N ALA A 111 -4.81 -8.68 3.67
CA ALA A 111 -4.07 -9.94 3.68
C ALA A 111 -5.00 -11.13 3.98
N ARG A 112 -5.87 -11.04 4.99
CA ARG A 112 -6.83 -12.09 5.34
C ARG A 112 -7.78 -12.42 4.18
N ALA A 113 -8.21 -11.42 3.44
CA ALA A 113 -9.13 -11.60 2.31
C ALA A 113 -8.44 -12.18 1.06
N VAL A 114 -7.16 -11.83 0.81
CA VAL A 114 -6.51 -12.13 -0.48
C VAL A 114 -5.53 -13.31 -0.39
N VAL A 115 -4.73 -13.41 0.68
CA VAL A 115 -3.66 -14.41 0.80
C VAL A 115 -4.13 -15.87 0.66
N PRO A 116 -5.29 -16.29 1.19
CA PRO A 116 -5.76 -17.65 1.00
C PRO A 116 -5.93 -18.04 -0.48
N SER A 117 -6.36 -17.11 -1.33
CA SER A 117 -6.44 -17.33 -2.78
C SER A 117 -5.05 -17.40 -3.43
N MET A 118 -4.12 -16.54 -3.05
CA MET A 118 -2.73 -16.60 -3.54
C MET A 118 -2.07 -17.93 -3.19
N ILE A 119 -2.30 -18.47 -1.99
CA ILE A 119 -1.79 -19.79 -1.57
C ILE A 119 -2.38 -20.90 -2.46
N ARG A 120 -3.70 -20.89 -2.70
CA ARG A 120 -4.34 -21.89 -3.60
C ARG A 120 -3.81 -21.80 -5.03
N ASN A 121 -3.49 -20.59 -5.49
CA ASN A 121 -2.95 -20.35 -6.84
C ASN A 121 -1.43 -20.64 -6.93
N GLY A 122 -0.75 -20.89 -5.80
CA GLY A 122 0.69 -21.19 -5.74
C GLY A 122 1.58 -20.00 -6.11
N SER A 123 1.07 -18.76 -6.08
CA SER A 123 1.86 -17.56 -6.38
C SER A 123 1.15 -16.29 -5.93
N GLY A 124 1.93 -15.25 -5.63
CA GLY A 124 1.41 -13.92 -5.30
C GLY A 124 2.52 -12.89 -5.05
N LYS A 125 2.16 -11.61 -5.17
CA LYS A 125 3.03 -10.49 -4.84
C LYS A 125 2.26 -9.51 -3.96
N ILE A 126 2.85 -9.11 -2.85
CA ILE A 126 2.27 -8.12 -1.94
C ILE A 126 3.29 -7.00 -1.74
N VAL A 127 2.87 -5.77 -1.99
CA VAL A 127 3.68 -4.58 -1.77
C VAL A 127 2.95 -3.64 -0.80
N ASN A 128 3.56 -3.40 0.34
CA ASN A 128 3.05 -2.51 1.37
C ASN A 128 3.74 -1.14 1.29
N VAL A 129 3.04 -0.08 1.71
CA VAL A 129 3.62 1.26 1.85
C VAL A 129 3.81 1.60 3.32
N GLY A 130 5.06 1.50 3.78
CA GLY A 130 5.50 1.97 5.07
C GLY A 130 5.78 3.48 5.07
N ALA A 131 6.86 3.86 5.74
CA ALA A 131 7.40 5.23 5.70
C ALA A 131 8.88 5.19 6.11
N TYR A 132 9.70 6.06 5.51
CA TYR A 132 11.10 6.19 5.91
C TYR A 132 11.25 6.60 7.38
N ALA A 133 10.37 7.50 7.83
CA ALA A 133 10.31 7.94 9.22
C ALA A 133 10.03 6.80 10.22
N ALA A 134 9.47 5.67 9.78
CA ALA A 134 9.15 4.53 10.63
C ALA A 134 10.38 3.69 11.05
N GLN A 135 11.57 4.02 10.55
CA GLN A 135 12.83 3.33 10.92
C GLN A 135 13.34 3.75 12.30
N LYS A 136 12.89 4.88 12.81
CA LYS A 136 13.24 5.40 14.16
C LYS A 136 12.14 6.31 14.70
N GLY A 137 12.16 6.56 16.01
CA GLY A 137 11.22 7.51 16.62
C GLY A 137 11.43 8.95 16.10
N ALA A 138 10.33 9.71 15.99
CA ALA A 138 10.35 11.11 15.62
C ALA A 138 9.40 11.90 16.53
N ALA A 139 9.85 13.09 16.98
CA ALA A 139 9.05 13.96 17.83
C ALA A 139 7.74 14.35 17.13
N ALA A 140 6.65 14.46 17.89
CA ALA A 140 5.31 14.81 17.43
C ALA A 140 4.70 13.87 16.36
N MET A 141 5.31 12.71 16.11
CA MET A 141 4.86 11.73 15.12
C MET A 141 4.65 10.33 15.72
N GLY A 142 4.54 10.19 17.05
CA GLY A 142 4.60 8.91 17.73
C GLY A 142 3.61 7.87 17.22
N ALA A 143 2.32 8.20 17.13
CA ALA A 143 1.29 7.27 16.63
C ALA A 143 1.49 6.90 15.15
N TYR A 144 1.87 7.87 14.30
CA TYR A 144 2.16 7.61 12.90
C TYR A 144 3.35 6.69 12.72
N VAL A 145 4.49 7.03 13.34
CA VAL A 145 5.71 6.22 13.25
C VAL A 145 5.48 4.81 13.79
N ALA A 146 4.79 4.67 14.92
CA ALA A 146 4.47 3.37 15.49
C ALA A 146 3.59 2.53 14.54
N SER A 147 2.54 3.12 13.95
CA SER A 147 1.66 2.43 13.00
C SER A 147 2.41 2.00 11.72
N LYS A 148 3.29 2.84 11.19
CA LYS A 148 4.09 2.52 10.00
C LYS A 148 5.25 1.55 10.31
N SER A 149 5.80 1.56 11.53
CA SER A 149 6.73 0.52 12.00
C SER A 149 6.05 -0.84 12.07
N ALA A 150 4.79 -0.90 12.51
CA ALA A 150 4.00 -2.13 12.48
C ALA A 150 3.85 -2.69 11.04
N VAL A 151 3.66 -1.83 10.03
CA VAL A 151 3.61 -2.28 8.62
C VAL A 151 4.91 -2.96 8.18
N ILE A 152 6.07 -2.44 8.61
CA ILE A 152 7.38 -3.05 8.31
C ILE A 152 7.45 -4.45 8.94
N ARG A 153 7.08 -4.60 10.22
CA ARG A 153 7.10 -5.90 10.91
C ARG A 153 6.08 -6.87 10.34
N ILE A 154 4.87 -6.41 9.98
CA ILE A 154 3.86 -7.24 9.29
C ILE A 154 4.43 -7.75 7.95
N THR A 155 5.11 -6.89 7.19
CA THR A 155 5.74 -7.28 5.91
C THR A 155 6.76 -8.39 6.10
N GLU A 156 7.66 -8.26 7.07
CA GLU A 156 8.70 -9.26 7.37
C GLU A 156 8.10 -10.59 7.82
N THR A 157 7.11 -10.52 8.72
CA THR A 157 6.40 -11.71 9.22
C THR A 157 5.72 -12.46 8.08
N MET A 158 4.90 -11.75 7.27
CA MET A 158 4.23 -12.37 6.13
C MET A 158 5.22 -12.92 5.10
N ALA A 159 6.35 -12.24 4.86
CA ALA A 159 7.38 -12.73 3.95
C ALA A 159 7.99 -14.03 4.46
N ALA A 160 8.25 -14.16 5.77
CA ALA A 160 8.77 -15.38 6.38
C ALA A 160 7.78 -16.55 6.26
N GLU A 161 6.48 -16.29 6.48
CA GLU A 161 5.41 -17.29 6.45
C GLU A 161 5.06 -17.77 5.02
N LEU A 162 5.21 -16.87 4.02
CA LEU A 162 4.67 -17.09 2.68
C LEU A 162 5.72 -17.38 1.60
N ARG A 163 7.03 -17.27 1.91
CA ARG A 163 8.09 -17.48 0.91
C ARG A 163 8.03 -18.88 0.27
N GLU A 164 7.76 -19.93 1.05
CA GLU A 164 7.66 -21.30 0.55
C GLU A 164 6.35 -21.56 -0.22
N LYS A 165 5.41 -20.61 -0.19
CA LYS A 165 4.18 -20.63 -0.99
C LYS A 165 4.33 -19.83 -2.30
N ASN A 166 5.58 -19.43 -2.65
CA ASN A 166 5.88 -18.62 -3.82
C ASN A 166 5.14 -17.25 -3.80
N ILE A 167 5.00 -16.66 -2.60
CA ILE A 167 4.40 -15.34 -2.42
C ILE A 167 5.47 -14.39 -1.87
N ASN A 168 5.77 -13.34 -2.64
CA ASN A 168 6.68 -12.28 -2.19
C ASN A 168 5.90 -11.21 -1.44
N VAL A 169 6.43 -10.79 -0.30
CA VAL A 169 5.88 -9.67 0.48
C VAL A 169 7.01 -8.69 0.76
N ASN A 170 6.88 -7.46 0.26
CA ASN A 170 7.89 -6.41 0.44
C ASN A 170 7.22 -5.08 0.78
N CYS A 171 8.00 -4.12 1.24
CA CYS A 171 7.56 -2.80 1.66
C CYS A 171 8.43 -1.72 1.00
N VAL A 172 7.81 -0.62 0.58
CA VAL A 172 8.51 0.61 0.22
C VAL A 172 8.42 1.62 1.36
N LEU A 173 9.51 2.35 1.59
CA LEU A 173 9.63 3.36 2.65
C LEU A 173 9.86 4.74 2.01
N PRO A 174 8.80 5.42 1.52
CA PRO A 174 8.97 6.75 0.98
C PRO A 174 9.30 7.77 2.07
N THR A 175 10.08 8.79 1.71
CA THR A 175 10.20 10.04 2.46
C THR A 175 8.98 10.92 2.13
N ILE A 176 9.16 12.18 1.78
CA ILE A 176 8.06 13.06 1.38
C ILE A 176 7.70 12.76 -0.08
N ILE A 177 6.44 12.40 -0.31
CA ILE A 177 5.92 12.17 -1.67
C ILE A 177 5.46 13.51 -2.24
N ASP A 178 5.84 13.80 -3.47
CA ASP A 178 5.39 15.01 -4.17
C ASP A 178 3.91 14.87 -4.54
N THR A 179 3.08 15.53 -3.74
CA THR A 179 1.63 15.60 -3.93
C THR A 179 1.14 17.03 -3.71
N PRO A 180 0.01 17.44 -4.31
CA PRO A 180 -0.58 18.74 -4.04
C PRO A 180 -0.79 19.03 -2.55
N ASP A 181 -1.22 18.02 -1.78
CA ASP A 181 -1.46 18.17 -0.34
C ASP A 181 -0.15 18.46 0.43
N ASN A 182 0.94 17.75 0.11
CA ASN A 182 2.25 17.99 0.72
C ASN A 182 2.84 19.33 0.30
N ARG A 183 2.66 19.74 -0.95
CA ARG A 183 3.06 21.09 -1.41
C ARG A 183 2.30 22.18 -0.66
N ALA A 184 0.99 22.01 -0.45
CA ALA A 184 0.18 22.96 0.32
C ALA A 184 0.58 23.00 1.80
N ALA A 185 0.90 21.84 2.41
CA ALA A 185 1.32 21.75 3.81
C ALA A 185 2.74 22.30 4.05
N MET A 186 3.60 22.28 3.04
CA MET A 186 5.02 22.70 3.13
C MET A 186 5.40 23.69 2.02
N PRO A 187 4.79 24.91 1.97
CA PRO A 187 4.95 25.84 0.85
C PRO A 187 6.36 26.43 0.71
N LYS A 188 7.22 26.29 1.73
CA LYS A 188 8.62 26.75 1.72
C LYS A 188 9.62 25.66 1.33
N ALA A 189 9.17 24.41 1.22
CA ALA A 189 10.05 23.30 0.82
C ALA A 189 10.20 23.25 -0.71
N ASP A 190 11.29 22.67 -1.19
CA ASP A 190 11.53 22.45 -2.62
C ASP A 190 11.00 21.06 -3.05
N PRO A 191 9.84 20.99 -3.76
CA PRO A 191 9.27 19.70 -4.16
C PRO A 191 10.16 18.88 -5.12
N ARG A 192 11.13 19.49 -5.79
CA ARG A 192 12.07 18.80 -6.67
C ARG A 192 12.99 17.83 -5.92
N ARG A 193 13.08 17.96 -4.60
CA ARG A 193 13.81 17.05 -3.72
C ARG A 193 12.98 15.84 -3.25
N TRP A 194 11.66 15.90 -3.41
CA TRP A 194 10.73 14.88 -2.95
C TRP A 194 10.63 13.70 -3.92
N VAL A 195 10.05 12.62 -3.47
CA VAL A 195 9.78 11.45 -4.30
C VAL A 195 8.57 11.73 -5.18
N SER A 196 8.71 11.65 -6.49
CA SER A 196 7.54 11.71 -7.37
C SER A 196 6.65 10.48 -7.18
N THR A 197 5.34 10.64 -7.40
CA THR A 197 4.41 9.50 -7.36
C THR A 197 4.76 8.47 -8.43
N GLN A 198 5.31 8.89 -9.56
CA GLN A 198 5.72 8.03 -10.67
C GLN A 198 6.96 7.19 -10.31
N ASP A 199 7.99 7.80 -9.70
CA ASP A 199 9.18 7.06 -9.26
C ASP A 199 8.83 6.01 -8.19
N LEU A 200 7.97 6.40 -7.24
CA LEU A 200 7.51 5.46 -6.21
C LEU A 200 6.67 4.33 -6.82
N ALA A 201 5.79 4.64 -7.79
CA ALA A 201 5.01 3.64 -8.50
C ALA A 201 5.92 2.67 -9.29
N ALA A 202 7.00 3.17 -9.91
CA ALA A 202 7.96 2.32 -10.63
C ALA A 202 8.65 1.31 -9.69
N VAL A 203 9.02 1.72 -8.46
CA VAL A 203 9.57 0.81 -7.45
C VAL A 203 8.52 -0.22 -7.00
N ILE A 204 7.27 0.18 -6.81
CA ILE A 204 6.16 -0.74 -6.44
C ILE A 204 5.95 -1.77 -7.57
N VAL A 205 5.90 -1.35 -8.82
CA VAL A 205 5.79 -2.24 -9.98
C VAL A 205 6.96 -3.21 -10.07
N PHE A 206 8.19 -2.74 -9.84
CA PHE A 206 9.37 -3.61 -9.78
C PHE A 206 9.21 -4.69 -8.72
N LEU A 207 8.84 -4.33 -7.49
CA LEU A 207 8.64 -5.29 -6.39
C LEU A 207 7.50 -6.29 -6.63
N ALA A 208 6.49 -5.89 -7.41
CA ALA A 208 5.37 -6.74 -7.82
C ALA A 208 5.71 -7.65 -9.03
N SER A 209 6.86 -7.44 -9.67
CA SER A 209 7.27 -8.20 -10.86
C SER A 209 8.04 -9.47 -10.52
N ASP A 210 8.14 -10.38 -11.50
CA ASP A 210 8.96 -11.59 -11.37
C ASP A 210 10.47 -11.29 -11.33
N THR A 211 10.89 -10.09 -11.76
CA THR A 211 12.27 -9.63 -11.65
C THR A 211 12.71 -9.48 -10.18
N ALA A 212 11.77 -9.19 -9.28
CA ALA A 212 12.00 -9.07 -7.84
C ALA A 212 11.77 -10.40 -7.06
N ARG A 213 11.69 -11.55 -7.74
CA ARG A 213 11.34 -12.83 -7.11
C ARG A 213 12.23 -13.26 -5.95
N ALA A 214 13.46 -12.79 -5.89
CA ALA A 214 14.41 -13.08 -4.81
C ALA A 214 14.25 -12.15 -3.59
N LEU A 215 13.39 -11.12 -3.65
CA LEU A 215 13.17 -10.19 -2.56
C LEU A 215 12.01 -10.67 -1.68
N HIS A 216 12.29 -10.90 -0.40
CA HIS A 216 11.31 -11.31 0.61
C HIS A 216 11.53 -10.54 1.91
N GLY A 217 10.54 -9.79 2.37
CA GLY A 217 10.59 -9.02 3.61
C GLY A 217 11.45 -7.75 3.52
N ALA A 218 11.78 -7.32 2.30
CA ALA A 218 12.55 -6.10 2.13
C ALA A 218 11.72 -4.86 2.46
N ALA A 219 12.34 -3.93 3.21
CA ALA A 219 11.81 -2.59 3.47
C ALA A 219 12.72 -1.58 2.75
N ILE A 220 12.31 -1.15 1.57
CA ILE A 220 13.16 -0.41 0.62
C ILE A 220 12.94 1.10 0.75
N PRO A 221 13.95 1.88 1.20
CA PRO A 221 13.88 3.33 1.18
C PRO A 221 13.72 3.87 -0.25
N VAL A 222 12.78 4.81 -0.41
CA VAL A 222 12.56 5.55 -1.65
C VAL A 222 12.56 7.03 -1.28
N SER A 223 13.71 7.68 -1.38
CA SER A 223 13.95 8.96 -0.73
C SER A 223 14.02 10.17 -1.67
N GLY A 224 14.17 9.96 -2.98
CA GLY A 224 14.50 11.07 -3.88
C GLY A 224 15.80 11.73 -3.45
N LEU A 225 15.75 13.04 -3.25
CA LEU A 225 16.86 13.84 -2.72
C LEU A 225 16.61 14.34 -1.28
N SER A 226 15.60 13.81 -0.58
CA SER A 226 15.21 14.24 0.77
C SER A 226 15.58 13.23 1.85
#